data_1331acb9d4b600c609e6fc6181b202e5
#
_entry.id   1331acb9d4b600c609e6fc6181b202e5
#
_cell.length_a   1.000
_cell.length_b   1.000
_cell.length_c   1.000
_cell.angle_alpha   90.00
_cell.angle_beta   90.00
_cell.angle_gamma   90.00
#
_symmetry.space_group_name_H-M   'P 1'
#
loop_
_entity.id
_entity.type
_entity.pdbx_description
1 polymer ?
#
loop_
_entity_poly.entity_id
_entity_poly.type
_entity_poly.pdbx_seq_one_letter_code
_entity_poly.pdbx_strand_id
1 'polypeptide(L)'
;MENTPLWRQGWYQFAGQLASPNFGPRPSQAEIDLIVLHCISLPPGQYGGDEVQRLFTNQLDWNAHPYFKSIEGMEVSSHFYIRRQGELQQFVSCNQRAWHAGVSSYRGRNNCNDNAIGIELEGVDDTTFDERQYETLVSLCASIVQRYPITQIAGHQHIAPGRKTDPGRGFDWPLLQQALGLSEQFFPAGVLLKSLC
;
A
#
# COMPACT_ATOMS: atom_id res chain seq x y z
N MET A 1 9.36 1.53 -32.41
CA MET A 1 8.45 1.25 -31.27
C MET A 1 8.42 2.51 -30.45
N GLU A 2 7.27 3.19 -30.37
CA GLU A 2 7.12 4.35 -29.51
C GLU A 2 7.34 3.92 -28.06
N ASN A 3 8.24 4.60 -27.38
CA ASN A 3 8.60 4.32 -25.99
C ASN A 3 7.45 4.84 -25.10
N THR A 4 6.43 4.01 -24.85
CA THR A 4 5.32 4.39 -23.98
C THR A 4 5.87 4.76 -22.60
N PRO A 5 5.58 5.97 -22.08
CA PRO A 5 6.15 6.39 -20.82
C PRO A 5 5.65 5.50 -19.67
N LEU A 6 6.57 5.08 -18.80
CA LEU A 6 6.31 4.19 -17.65
C LEU A 6 5.20 4.72 -16.72
N TRP A 7 5.07 6.05 -16.63
CA TRP A 7 4.08 6.77 -15.84
C TRP A 7 3.33 7.79 -16.69
N ARG A 8 2.01 7.76 -16.64
CA ARG A 8 1.16 8.76 -17.28
C ARG A 8 0.19 9.37 -16.26
N GLN A 9 0.35 10.65 -15.95
CA GLN A 9 -0.49 11.37 -14.97
C GLN A 9 -0.64 10.65 -13.62
N GLY A 10 0.46 10.03 -13.12
CA GLY A 10 0.45 9.28 -11.88
C GLY A 10 -0.11 7.85 -11.96
N TRP A 11 -0.45 7.39 -13.16
CA TRP A 11 -0.82 6.01 -13.44
C TRP A 11 0.37 5.22 -13.96
N TYR A 12 0.60 4.03 -13.39
CA TYR A 12 1.69 3.12 -13.73
C TYR A 12 1.25 2.17 -14.85
N GLN A 13 2.02 2.12 -15.94
CA GLN A 13 1.59 1.37 -17.13
C GLN A 13 1.49 -0.16 -16.95
N PHE A 14 2.21 -0.72 -15.96
CA PHE A 14 2.20 -2.17 -15.70
C PHE A 14 1.16 -2.58 -14.65
N ALA A 15 0.34 -1.68 -14.17
CA ALA A 15 -0.77 -1.99 -13.28
C ALA A 15 -2.09 -2.08 -14.05
N GLY A 16 -2.89 -3.08 -13.74
CA GLY A 16 -4.31 -3.10 -14.14
C GLY A 16 -5.03 -1.93 -13.46
N GLN A 17 -5.73 -1.09 -14.23
CA GLN A 17 -6.38 0.11 -13.69
C GLN A 17 -7.84 -0.17 -13.33
N LEU A 18 -8.21 0.11 -12.08
CA LEU A 18 -9.59 0.04 -11.58
C LEU A 18 -9.84 1.27 -10.69
N ALA A 19 -10.37 2.34 -11.27
CA ALA A 19 -10.49 3.62 -10.59
C ALA A 19 -11.43 3.57 -9.38
N SER A 20 -10.91 3.97 -8.21
CA SER A 20 -11.69 4.17 -6.98
C SER A 20 -12.29 5.57 -6.96
N PRO A 21 -13.50 5.77 -6.43
CA PRO A 21 -14.03 7.10 -6.12
C PRO A 21 -13.46 7.69 -4.81
N ASN A 22 -12.80 6.88 -3.97
CA ASN A 22 -12.36 7.22 -2.61
C ASN A 22 -10.98 7.90 -2.64
N PHE A 23 -10.92 9.12 -3.16
CA PHE A 23 -9.71 9.93 -3.21
C PHE A 23 -10.02 11.42 -3.15
N GLY A 24 -9.01 12.24 -2.97
CA GLY A 24 -9.11 13.68 -3.01
C GLY A 24 -7.84 14.35 -3.53
N PRO A 25 -7.82 15.67 -3.67
CA PRO A 25 -6.61 16.38 -4.02
C PRO A 25 -5.59 16.28 -2.88
N ARG A 26 -4.31 16.26 -3.21
CA ARG A 26 -3.25 16.50 -2.24
C ARG A 26 -3.20 18.00 -1.89
N PRO A 27 -2.83 18.36 -0.64
CA PRO A 27 -2.51 19.75 -0.33
C PRO A 27 -1.45 20.29 -1.30
N SER A 28 -1.56 21.55 -1.69
CA SER A 28 -0.70 22.16 -2.74
C SER A 28 0.81 22.12 -2.43
N GLN A 29 1.17 22.03 -1.15
CA GLN A 29 2.56 21.96 -0.69
C GLN A 29 2.99 20.55 -0.28
N ALA A 30 2.13 19.54 -0.46
CA ALA A 30 2.47 18.17 -0.10
C ALA A 30 3.46 17.57 -1.10
N GLU A 31 4.62 17.21 -0.63
CA GLU A 31 5.60 16.43 -1.37
C GLU A 31 5.32 14.94 -1.17
N ILE A 32 5.32 14.15 -2.24
CA ILE A 32 5.12 12.70 -2.18
C ILE A 32 6.46 12.06 -1.84
N ASP A 33 6.73 11.88 -0.56
CA ASP A 33 8.02 11.43 -0.04
C ASP A 33 7.98 10.15 0.82
N LEU A 34 6.79 9.56 0.95
CA LEU A 34 6.55 8.38 1.77
C LEU A 34 5.85 7.27 0.96
N ILE A 35 6.31 6.02 1.11
CA ILE A 35 5.52 4.83 0.74
C ILE A 35 5.01 4.21 2.03
N VAL A 36 3.71 3.89 2.08
CA VAL A 36 3.10 3.16 3.20
C VAL A 36 2.66 1.78 2.72
N LEU A 37 3.19 0.75 3.38
CA LEU A 37 2.85 -0.64 3.11
C LEU A 37 1.75 -1.09 4.08
N HIS A 38 0.79 -1.80 3.51
CA HIS A 38 -0.37 -2.36 4.19
C HIS A 38 -0.53 -3.84 3.85
N CYS A 39 -1.42 -4.51 4.56
CA CYS A 39 -2.00 -5.75 4.07
C CYS A 39 -3.51 -5.76 4.27
N ILE A 40 -4.20 -6.37 3.34
CA ILE A 40 -5.66 -6.52 3.35
C ILE A 40 -6.06 -7.85 2.73
N SER A 41 -7.09 -8.46 3.31
CA SER A 41 -7.86 -9.53 2.68
C SER A 41 -9.31 -9.45 3.15
N LEU A 42 -10.26 -9.82 2.31
CA LEU A 42 -11.68 -9.76 2.60
C LEU A 42 -12.40 -11.04 2.17
N PRO A 43 -13.04 -11.76 3.12
CA PRO A 43 -12.89 -11.58 4.58
C PRO A 43 -11.44 -11.83 5.02
N PRO A 44 -11.04 -11.41 6.24
CA PRO A 44 -9.67 -11.60 6.71
C PRO A 44 -9.20 -13.05 6.59
N GLY A 45 -8.02 -13.25 5.95
CA GLY A 45 -7.43 -14.57 5.70
C GLY A 45 -8.00 -15.32 4.49
N GLN A 46 -8.94 -14.74 3.75
CA GLN A 46 -9.43 -15.29 2.47
C GLN A 46 -8.83 -14.50 1.30
N TYR A 47 -8.33 -15.23 0.30
CA TYR A 47 -7.58 -14.68 -0.81
C TYR A 47 -8.20 -15.05 -2.15
N GLY A 48 -7.85 -14.30 -3.19
CA GLY A 48 -8.21 -14.61 -4.57
C GLY A 48 -9.58 -14.14 -5.04
N GLY A 49 -10.42 -13.60 -4.12
CA GLY A 49 -11.69 -12.95 -4.46
C GLY A 49 -11.51 -11.54 -5.04
N ASP A 50 -12.61 -10.85 -5.27
CA ASP A 50 -12.65 -9.46 -5.74
C ASP A 50 -13.23 -8.48 -4.69
N GLU A 51 -13.35 -8.93 -3.45
CA GLU A 51 -13.97 -8.17 -2.36
C GLU A 51 -13.17 -6.92 -1.99
N VAL A 52 -11.84 -6.97 -2.06
CA VAL A 52 -10.97 -5.80 -1.84
C VAL A 52 -11.20 -4.76 -2.94
N GLN A 53 -11.26 -5.20 -4.19
CA GLN A 53 -11.56 -4.33 -5.33
C GLN A 53 -12.95 -3.69 -5.17
N ARG A 54 -13.94 -4.48 -4.77
CA ARG A 54 -15.31 -4.01 -4.52
C ARG A 54 -15.36 -3.03 -3.35
N LEU A 55 -14.59 -3.25 -2.27
CA LEU A 55 -14.50 -2.29 -1.17
C LEU A 55 -13.94 -0.95 -1.68
N PHE A 56 -12.82 -0.99 -2.41
CA PHE A 56 -12.17 0.24 -2.90
C PHE A 56 -12.98 0.98 -3.97
N THR A 57 -13.94 0.31 -4.59
CA THR A 57 -14.85 0.91 -5.60
C THR A 57 -16.27 1.14 -5.10
N ASN A 58 -16.52 0.99 -3.78
CA ASN A 58 -17.83 1.14 -3.13
C ASN A 58 -18.90 0.19 -3.69
N GLN A 59 -18.50 -1.03 -4.07
CA GLN A 59 -19.36 -2.05 -4.65
C GLN A 59 -19.45 -3.33 -3.80
N LEU A 60 -18.87 -3.30 -2.57
CA LEU A 60 -18.93 -4.46 -1.67
C LEU A 60 -20.36 -4.72 -1.21
N ASP A 61 -20.83 -5.96 -1.37
CA ASP A 61 -22.10 -6.38 -0.79
C ASP A 61 -21.93 -6.63 0.72
N TRP A 62 -22.38 -5.68 1.51
CA TRP A 62 -22.29 -5.72 2.97
C TRP A 62 -23.02 -6.92 3.60
N ASN A 63 -23.97 -7.53 2.89
CA ASN A 63 -24.75 -8.67 3.38
C ASN A 63 -24.14 -10.02 3.00
N ALA A 64 -23.13 -10.04 2.13
CA ALA A 64 -22.51 -11.28 1.66
C ALA A 64 -21.68 -12.01 2.74
N HIS A 65 -21.23 -11.30 3.78
CA HIS A 65 -20.46 -11.89 4.87
C HIS A 65 -20.61 -11.08 6.18
N PRO A 66 -20.67 -11.71 7.38
CA PRO A 66 -20.78 -10.99 8.66
C PRO A 66 -19.67 -9.95 8.89
N TYR A 67 -18.44 -10.24 8.47
CA TYR A 67 -17.34 -9.28 8.54
C TYR A 67 -17.60 -8.03 7.69
N PHE A 68 -18.17 -8.17 6.49
CA PHE A 68 -18.50 -7.03 5.65
C PHE A 68 -19.54 -6.12 6.30
N LYS A 69 -20.50 -6.73 7.00
CA LYS A 69 -21.50 -5.98 7.78
C LYS A 69 -20.84 -5.16 8.90
N SER A 70 -19.76 -5.65 9.50
CA SER A 70 -19.02 -4.91 10.56
C SER A 70 -18.25 -3.70 10.05
N ILE A 71 -18.00 -3.62 8.74
CA ILE A 71 -17.31 -2.50 8.09
C ILE A 71 -18.22 -1.73 7.12
N GLU A 72 -19.55 -1.92 7.24
CA GLU A 72 -20.52 -1.26 6.36
C GLU A 72 -20.38 0.24 6.35
N GLY A 73 -20.41 0.82 5.15
CA GLY A 73 -20.24 2.26 4.95
C GLY A 73 -18.79 2.74 4.96
N MET A 74 -17.81 1.84 5.07
CA MET A 74 -16.40 2.23 5.00
C MET A 74 -16.03 2.65 3.58
N GLU A 75 -15.58 3.90 3.43
CA GLU A 75 -15.04 4.46 2.20
C GLU A 75 -13.53 4.60 2.31
N VAL A 76 -12.79 3.66 1.70
CA VAL A 76 -11.33 3.61 1.71
C VAL A 76 -10.81 3.25 0.34
N SER A 77 -9.53 3.49 0.10
CA SER A 77 -8.83 3.08 -1.09
C SER A 77 -7.34 2.95 -0.81
N SER A 78 -6.57 2.42 -1.74
CA SER A 78 -5.13 2.54 -1.78
C SER A 78 -4.71 2.97 -3.20
N HIS A 79 -3.44 3.38 -3.38
CA HIS A 79 -2.96 3.64 -4.73
C HIS A 79 -2.79 2.32 -5.46
N PHE A 80 -2.18 1.31 -4.80
CA PHE A 80 -1.90 0.01 -5.39
C PHE A 80 -2.38 -1.13 -4.51
N TYR A 81 -2.66 -2.26 -5.15
CA TYR A 81 -2.95 -3.53 -4.52
C TYR A 81 -2.22 -4.65 -5.27
N ILE A 82 -1.46 -5.45 -4.53
CA ILE A 82 -0.69 -6.59 -5.04
C ILE A 82 -1.34 -7.87 -4.52
N ARG A 83 -1.93 -8.66 -5.41
CA ARG A 83 -2.56 -9.92 -5.07
C ARG A 83 -1.53 -11.01 -4.77
N ARG A 84 -1.97 -12.14 -4.18
CA ARG A 84 -1.08 -13.26 -3.78
C ARG A 84 -0.20 -13.79 -4.92
N GLN A 85 -0.70 -13.77 -6.17
CA GLN A 85 0.04 -14.25 -7.33
C GLN A 85 0.90 -13.17 -7.99
N GLY A 86 1.00 -11.98 -7.36
CA GLY A 86 1.80 -10.87 -7.86
C GLY A 86 1.06 -9.95 -8.84
N GLU A 87 -0.23 -10.17 -9.11
CA GLU A 87 -0.97 -9.26 -9.97
C GLU A 87 -1.08 -7.89 -9.32
N LEU A 88 -0.69 -6.87 -10.09
CA LEU A 88 -0.69 -5.48 -9.66
C LEU A 88 -1.91 -4.73 -10.19
N GLN A 89 -2.62 -4.07 -9.30
CA GLN A 89 -3.75 -3.20 -9.62
C GLN A 89 -3.50 -1.80 -9.07
N GLN A 90 -3.98 -0.77 -9.79
CA GLN A 90 -3.93 0.62 -9.35
C GLN A 90 -5.34 1.21 -9.31
N PHE A 91 -5.70 1.83 -8.18
CA PHE A 91 -7.03 2.38 -7.90
C PHE A 91 -7.06 3.90 -7.92
N VAL A 92 -5.96 4.54 -7.55
CA VAL A 92 -5.86 6.01 -7.47
C VAL A 92 -4.56 6.44 -8.14
N SER A 93 -4.62 7.53 -8.91
CA SER A 93 -3.41 8.17 -9.42
C SER A 93 -2.50 8.57 -8.26
N CYS A 94 -1.18 8.30 -8.34
CA CYS A 94 -0.24 8.75 -7.32
C CYS A 94 -0.20 10.26 -7.13
N ASN A 95 -0.65 11.03 -8.12
CA ASN A 95 -0.77 12.50 -8.00
C ASN A 95 -1.97 12.93 -7.14
N GLN A 96 -2.89 12.02 -6.83
CA GLN A 96 -4.02 12.23 -5.95
C GLN A 96 -3.76 11.59 -4.59
N ARG A 97 -4.62 11.89 -3.63
CA ARG A 97 -4.57 11.40 -2.25
C ARG A 97 -5.56 10.25 -2.08
N ALA A 98 -5.09 9.00 -2.08
CA ALA A 98 -5.91 7.85 -1.69
C ALA A 98 -6.19 7.87 -0.18
N TRP A 99 -7.25 7.17 0.25
CA TRP A 99 -7.68 7.13 1.66
C TRP A 99 -7.30 5.79 2.29
N HIS A 100 -6.00 5.62 2.66
CA HIS A 100 -5.44 4.37 3.20
C HIS A 100 -4.89 4.47 4.63
N ALA A 101 -4.47 5.66 5.07
CA ALA A 101 -3.73 5.80 6.32
C ALA A 101 -4.63 6.12 7.53
N GLY A 102 -5.83 6.69 7.30
CA GLY A 102 -6.71 7.16 8.37
C GLY A 102 -6.02 8.18 9.28
N VAL A 103 -6.35 8.16 10.57
CA VAL A 103 -5.65 8.97 11.57
C VAL A 103 -4.22 8.43 11.72
N SER A 104 -3.25 9.21 11.32
CA SER A 104 -1.85 8.80 11.20
C SER A 104 -0.89 9.96 11.42
N SER A 105 0.31 9.62 11.86
CA SER A 105 1.40 10.58 12.06
C SER A 105 2.74 9.90 11.83
N TYR A 106 3.63 10.55 11.09
CA TYR A 106 4.96 10.02 10.86
C TYR A 106 6.00 11.15 10.79
N ARG A 107 7.08 11.02 11.57
CA ARG A 107 8.17 12.02 11.62
C ARG A 107 7.68 13.45 11.81
N GLY A 108 6.71 13.64 12.72
CA GLY A 108 6.17 14.96 13.07
C GLY A 108 5.14 15.52 12.09
N ARG A 109 4.77 14.79 11.04
CA ARG A 109 3.69 15.16 10.13
C ARG A 109 2.45 14.31 10.39
N ASN A 110 1.30 14.94 10.46
CA ASN A 110 -0.01 14.27 10.60
C ASN A 110 -0.61 13.99 9.23
N ASN A 111 -1.62 13.08 9.19
CA ASN A 111 -2.40 12.77 8.01
C ASN A 111 -1.53 12.27 6.84
N CYS A 112 -0.89 11.11 7.01
CA CYS A 112 0.05 10.54 6.03
C CYS A 112 -0.55 10.32 4.64
N ASN A 113 -1.89 10.31 4.48
CA ASN A 113 -2.51 10.31 3.15
C ASN A 113 -2.03 11.48 2.28
N ASP A 114 -1.67 12.61 2.88
CA ASP A 114 -1.33 13.83 2.14
C ASP A 114 -0.03 13.68 1.35
N ASN A 115 0.94 12.94 1.89
CA ASN A 115 2.28 12.81 1.33
C ASN A 115 2.72 11.37 1.01
N ALA A 116 1.82 10.38 1.19
CA ALA A 116 2.15 8.98 0.97
C ALA A 116 1.56 8.40 -0.32
N ILE A 117 2.24 7.38 -0.83
CA ILE A 117 1.69 6.40 -1.76
C ILE A 117 1.41 5.13 -0.96
N GLY A 118 0.15 4.70 -0.86
CA GLY A 118 -0.26 3.46 -0.18
C GLY A 118 -0.17 2.27 -1.12
N ILE A 119 0.38 1.16 -0.63
CA ILE A 119 0.46 -0.12 -1.33
C ILE A 119 -0.09 -1.20 -0.40
N GLU A 120 -1.15 -1.85 -0.83
CA GLU A 120 -1.75 -3.01 -0.14
C GLU A 120 -1.19 -4.31 -0.71
N LEU A 121 -0.85 -5.25 0.16
CA LEU A 121 -0.57 -6.63 -0.22
C LEU A 121 -1.73 -7.53 0.21
N GLU A 122 -2.21 -8.41 -0.66
CA GLU A 122 -3.21 -9.41 -0.28
C GLU A 122 -2.64 -10.34 0.80
N GLY A 123 -3.16 -10.19 2.03
CA GLY A 123 -2.60 -10.90 3.18
C GLY A 123 -3.25 -10.51 4.49
N VAL A 124 -2.68 -11.03 5.56
CA VAL A 124 -2.94 -10.66 6.95
C VAL A 124 -1.61 -10.48 7.69
N ASP A 125 -1.62 -9.72 8.77
CA ASP A 125 -0.44 -9.18 9.46
C ASP A 125 0.41 -10.23 10.22
N ASP A 126 -0.10 -11.44 10.44
CA ASP A 126 0.59 -12.52 11.16
C ASP A 126 1.08 -13.67 10.26
N THR A 127 0.89 -13.56 8.94
CA THR A 127 1.34 -14.55 7.97
C THR A 127 2.36 -13.98 6.98
N THR A 128 3.13 -14.87 6.36
CA THR A 128 4.10 -14.49 5.33
C THR A 128 3.42 -14.15 4.01
N PHE A 129 4.07 -13.30 3.23
CA PHE A 129 3.66 -12.94 1.88
C PHE A 129 4.35 -13.86 0.85
N ASP A 130 3.73 -14.00 -0.33
CA ASP A 130 4.26 -14.83 -1.41
C ASP A 130 5.47 -14.14 -2.07
N GLU A 131 6.43 -14.92 -2.57
CA GLU A 131 7.61 -14.41 -3.27
C GLU A 131 7.24 -13.51 -4.45
N ARG A 132 6.20 -13.87 -5.20
CA ARG A 132 5.70 -13.08 -6.33
C ARG A 132 5.15 -11.72 -5.91
N GLN A 133 4.63 -11.59 -4.67
CA GLN A 133 4.25 -10.29 -4.13
C GLN A 133 5.47 -9.41 -3.89
N TYR A 134 6.56 -9.98 -3.37
CA TYR A 134 7.82 -9.23 -3.20
C TYR A 134 8.45 -8.83 -4.53
N GLU A 135 8.46 -9.71 -5.53
CA GLU A 135 8.96 -9.38 -6.88
C GLU A 135 8.22 -8.16 -7.47
N THR A 136 6.89 -8.17 -7.39
CA THR A 136 6.05 -7.05 -7.85
C THR A 136 6.26 -5.80 -6.99
N LEU A 137 6.31 -5.95 -5.66
CA LEU A 137 6.50 -4.84 -4.73
C LEU A 137 7.87 -4.15 -4.96
N VAL A 138 8.93 -4.91 -5.13
CA VAL A 138 10.28 -4.38 -5.39
C VAL A 138 10.28 -3.59 -6.71
N SER A 139 9.74 -4.17 -7.79
CA SER A 139 9.66 -3.50 -9.09
C SER A 139 8.85 -2.21 -9.02
N LEU A 140 7.70 -2.22 -8.32
CA LEU A 140 6.87 -1.05 -8.12
C LEU A 140 7.56 0.02 -7.27
N CYS A 141 8.11 -0.35 -6.11
CA CYS A 141 8.82 0.58 -5.22
C CYS A 141 10.02 1.21 -5.91
N ALA A 142 10.83 0.46 -6.65
CA ALA A 142 11.94 1.00 -7.43
C ALA A 142 11.48 2.05 -8.44
N SER A 143 10.37 1.78 -9.14
CA SER A 143 9.79 2.74 -10.10
C SER A 143 9.22 3.98 -9.42
N ILE A 144 8.59 3.85 -8.24
CA ILE A 144 8.08 4.97 -7.45
C ILE A 144 9.24 5.85 -6.97
N VAL A 145 10.30 5.25 -6.41
CA VAL A 145 11.50 5.97 -5.92
C VAL A 145 12.21 6.73 -7.05
N GLN A 146 12.22 6.19 -8.26
CA GLN A 146 12.77 6.90 -9.43
C GLN A 146 11.90 8.09 -9.86
N ARG A 147 10.60 8.03 -9.62
CA ARG A 147 9.62 9.03 -10.12
C ARG A 147 9.32 10.12 -9.11
N TYR A 148 9.30 9.81 -7.82
CA TYR A 148 8.91 10.70 -6.73
C TYR A 148 10.07 10.83 -5.72
N PRO A 149 10.19 11.96 -5.02
CA PRO A 149 11.26 12.21 -4.05
C PRO A 149 11.06 11.41 -2.76
N ILE A 150 10.88 10.09 -2.88
CA ILE A 150 10.68 9.21 -1.73
C ILE A 150 11.90 9.21 -0.84
N THR A 151 11.69 9.46 0.43
CA THR A 151 12.71 9.40 1.48
C THR A 151 12.43 8.31 2.51
N GLN A 152 11.21 7.77 2.54
CA GLN A 152 10.78 6.79 3.54
C GLN A 152 9.87 5.72 2.93
N ILE A 153 10.04 4.48 3.44
CA ILE A 153 9.12 3.35 3.23
C ILE A 153 8.76 2.81 4.61
N ALA A 154 7.50 2.91 5.01
CA ALA A 154 7.04 2.51 6.34
C ALA A 154 5.80 1.62 6.23
N GLY A 155 5.48 0.85 7.26
CA GLY A 155 4.21 0.14 7.39
C GLY A 155 3.14 1.00 8.06
N HIS A 156 1.88 0.64 7.90
CA HIS A 156 0.77 1.30 8.59
C HIS A 156 0.98 1.29 10.12
N GLN A 157 1.50 0.20 10.66
CA GLN A 157 1.85 0.09 12.09
C GLN A 157 2.82 1.17 12.58
N HIS A 158 3.68 1.70 11.70
CA HIS A 158 4.66 2.72 12.05
C HIS A 158 4.09 4.14 12.02
N ILE A 159 3.06 4.36 11.19
CA ILE A 159 2.39 5.66 11.05
C ILE A 159 1.14 5.78 11.93
N ALA A 160 0.66 4.67 12.48
CA ALA A 160 -0.51 4.61 13.37
C ALA A 160 -0.30 3.61 14.51
N PRO A 161 0.78 3.77 15.31
CA PRO A 161 1.14 2.81 16.37
C PRO A 161 0.01 2.68 17.39
N GLY A 162 -0.21 1.44 17.86
CA GLY A 162 -1.30 1.12 18.80
C GLY A 162 -2.69 1.04 18.18
N ARG A 163 -2.88 1.52 16.93
CA ARG A 163 -4.14 1.45 16.18
C ARG A 163 -4.09 0.43 15.04
N LYS A 164 -2.93 0.25 14.43
CA LYS A 164 -2.70 -0.60 13.27
C LYS A 164 -1.49 -1.50 13.47
N THR A 165 -1.55 -2.68 12.88
CA THR A 165 -0.52 -3.72 12.96
C THR A 165 0.05 -4.10 11.59
N ASP A 166 -0.63 -3.75 10.51
CA ASP A 166 -0.26 -4.08 9.14
C ASP A 166 0.98 -3.30 8.64
N PRO A 167 1.82 -3.87 7.75
CA PRO A 167 1.72 -5.21 7.16
C PRO A 167 2.10 -6.35 8.12
N GLY A 168 2.49 -6.04 9.36
CA GLY A 168 2.68 -6.96 10.46
C GLY A 168 4.03 -7.69 10.47
N ARG A 169 4.11 -8.66 11.40
CA ARG A 169 5.34 -9.44 11.66
C ARG A 169 5.67 -10.43 10.53
N GLY A 170 4.70 -10.76 9.70
CA GLY A 170 4.88 -11.65 8.55
C GLY A 170 5.60 -10.99 7.37
N PHE A 171 5.79 -9.66 7.41
CA PHE A 171 6.44 -8.92 6.33
C PHE A 171 7.98 -8.91 6.50
N ASP A 172 8.70 -9.31 5.46
CA ASP A 172 10.18 -9.36 5.45
C ASP A 172 10.78 -8.02 4.99
N TRP A 173 11.00 -7.11 5.95
CA TRP A 173 11.63 -5.83 5.73
C TRP A 173 13.08 -5.92 5.21
N PRO A 174 13.94 -6.81 5.76
CA PRO A 174 15.29 -7.04 5.25
C PRO A 174 15.32 -7.47 3.79
N LEU A 175 14.42 -8.37 3.37
CA LEU A 175 14.30 -8.78 1.97
C LEU A 175 13.99 -7.58 1.07
N LEU A 176 12.99 -6.78 1.44
CA LEU A 176 12.62 -5.59 0.65
C LEU A 176 13.78 -4.59 0.56
N GLN A 177 14.44 -4.29 1.68
CA GLN A 177 15.57 -3.35 1.73
C GLN A 177 16.73 -3.82 0.85
N GLN A 178 17.09 -5.10 0.97
CA GLN A 178 18.18 -5.70 0.20
C GLN A 178 17.88 -5.69 -1.31
N ALA A 179 16.67 -6.07 -1.69
CA ALA A 179 16.26 -6.14 -3.09
C ALA A 179 16.17 -4.75 -3.75
N LEU A 180 15.80 -3.70 -2.98
CA LEU A 180 15.78 -2.32 -3.46
C LEU A 180 17.19 -1.67 -3.47
N GLY A 181 18.15 -2.20 -2.72
CA GLY A 181 19.48 -1.60 -2.55
C GLY A 181 19.44 -0.24 -1.85
N LEU A 182 18.39 0.06 -1.08
CA LEU A 182 18.23 1.32 -0.38
C LEU A 182 18.95 1.28 0.98
N SER A 183 19.42 2.44 1.44
CA SER A 183 20.04 2.56 2.77
C SER A 183 19.00 2.41 3.89
N GLU A 184 19.44 2.00 5.08
CA GLU A 184 18.59 1.79 6.26
C GLU A 184 17.76 3.02 6.64
N GLN A 185 18.25 4.22 6.33
CA GLN A 185 17.54 5.47 6.63
C GLN A 185 16.17 5.61 5.94
N PHE A 186 15.92 4.83 4.87
CA PHE A 186 14.62 4.78 4.20
C PHE A 186 13.57 4.02 5.02
N PHE A 187 13.96 3.28 6.03
CA PHE A 187 13.08 2.39 6.78
C PHE A 187 12.92 2.82 8.24
N PRO A 188 11.84 2.41 8.93
CA PRO A 188 11.69 2.65 10.35
C PRO A 188 12.79 1.98 11.16
N ALA A 189 13.21 2.60 12.27
CA ALA A 189 14.23 2.05 13.12
C ALA A 189 13.85 0.64 13.64
N GLY A 190 14.79 -0.27 13.61
CA GLY A 190 14.64 -1.63 14.13
C GLY A 190 13.96 -2.65 13.23
N VAL A 191 13.30 -2.25 12.14
CA VAL A 191 12.58 -3.22 11.26
C VAL A 191 13.53 -4.11 10.45
N LEU A 192 14.77 -3.67 10.25
CA LEU A 192 15.80 -4.42 9.50
C LEU A 192 16.58 -5.40 10.39
N LEU A 193 16.38 -5.33 11.70
CA LEU A 193 16.98 -6.31 12.61
C LEU A 193 16.22 -7.62 12.43
N LYS A 194 16.89 -8.65 11.91
CA LYS A 194 16.33 -10.01 11.93
C LYS A 194 16.09 -10.36 13.39
N SER A 195 14.87 -10.80 13.71
CA SER A 195 14.62 -11.46 14.99
C SER A 195 15.59 -12.64 15.09
N LEU A 196 16.58 -12.52 15.95
CA LEU A 196 17.42 -13.66 16.36
C LEU A 196 16.52 -14.55 17.21
N CYS A 197 15.76 -15.43 16.56
CA CYS A 197 15.05 -16.55 17.19
C CYS A 197 15.38 -17.84 16.43
#